data_82846a09749c4b997492d9c970c17ac8
#
_entry.id   82846a09749c4b997492d9c970c17ac8
#
_cell.length_a   1.000
_cell.length_b   1.000
_cell.length_c   1.000
_cell.angle_alpha   90.00
_cell.angle_beta   90.00
_cell.angle_gamma   90.00
#
_symmetry.space_group_name_H-M   'P 1'
#
loop_
_entity.id
_entity.type
_entity.pdbx_description
1 polymer ?
#
loop_
_entity_poly.entity_id
_entity_poly.type
_entity_poly.pdbx_seq_one_letter_code
_entity_poly.pdbx_strand_id
1 'polypeptide(L)'
;PNVGRMNALSFFPIAMLNTSVFAFMNFMQPYILSEHLGIARGIQGTVVGSISTMQELIILSLTALMGALADKLGRQPIFSLGLLLMSVAYFCFPLATELYHLYLIRALFAIGVSAASTVLIIYTGDYPQERSRAKWNGFMGLFQGLGITITSLFLAKMPAVFQEKGFDAIQSGTYT
;
A
#
# COMPACT_ATOMS: atom_id res chain seq x y z
N PRO A 1 28.31 -7.99 -2.71
CA PRO A 1 27.77 -7.59 -4.00
C PRO A 1 27.95 -6.08 -4.13
N ASN A 2 28.61 -5.63 -5.22
CA ASN A 2 28.74 -4.21 -5.48
C ASN A 2 27.36 -3.65 -5.85
N VAL A 3 26.65 -3.05 -4.89
CA VAL A 3 25.44 -2.31 -5.14
C VAL A 3 25.85 -1.06 -5.92
N GLY A 4 25.51 -1.03 -7.22
CA GLY A 4 25.79 0.12 -8.06
C GLY A 4 25.02 1.36 -7.56
N ARG A 5 25.56 2.56 -7.79
CA ARG A 5 24.90 3.83 -7.44
C ARG A 5 23.47 3.93 -8.04
N MET A 6 23.26 3.37 -9.22
CA MET A 6 21.94 3.30 -9.87
C MET A 6 20.92 2.52 -9.06
N ASN A 7 21.31 1.35 -8.52
CA ASN A 7 20.41 0.52 -7.68
C ASN A 7 20.02 1.24 -6.38
N ALA A 8 20.97 1.97 -5.79
CA ALA A 8 20.70 2.77 -4.59
C ALA A 8 19.73 3.93 -4.89
N LEU A 9 19.92 4.63 -6.01
CA LEU A 9 19.05 5.74 -6.42
C LEU A 9 17.64 5.28 -6.78
N SER A 10 17.47 4.09 -7.35
CA SER A 10 16.16 3.53 -7.69
C SER A 10 15.40 3.01 -6.46
N PHE A 11 16.09 2.63 -5.40
CA PHE A 11 15.48 2.05 -4.19
C PHE A 11 14.54 3.03 -3.48
N PHE A 12 14.96 4.29 -3.30
CA PHE A 12 14.17 5.29 -2.57
C PHE A 12 12.84 5.65 -3.26
N PRO A 13 12.80 5.92 -4.58
CA PRO A 13 11.55 6.10 -5.30
C PRO A 13 10.62 4.89 -5.23
N ILE A 14 11.17 3.67 -5.30
CA ILE A 14 10.38 2.44 -5.19
C ILE A 14 9.77 2.31 -3.79
N ALA A 15 10.54 2.58 -2.73
CA ALA A 15 10.05 2.59 -1.35
C ALA A 15 8.98 3.67 -1.15
N MET A 16 9.17 4.86 -1.70
CA MET A 16 8.20 5.95 -1.72
C MET A 16 6.89 5.52 -2.39
N LEU A 17 6.96 4.96 -3.60
CA LEU A 17 5.79 4.50 -4.35
C LEU A 17 5.03 3.40 -3.60
N ASN A 18 5.75 2.40 -3.07
CA ASN A 18 5.13 1.32 -2.29
C ASN A 18 4.35 1.86 -1.08
N THR A 19 4.92 2.83 -0.35
CA THR A 19 4.26 3.46 0.80
C THR A 19 3.10 4.36 0.37
N SER A 20 3.23 5.07 -0.75
CA SER A 20 2.16 5.89 -1.32
C SER A 20 0.94 5.06 -1.70
N VAL A 21 1.17 3.92 -2.35
CA VAL A 21 0.12 2.95 -2.71
C VAL A 21 -0.57 2.42 -1.45
N PHE A 22 0.18 2.04 -0.43
CA PHE A 22 -0.39 1.61 0.85
C PHE A 22 -1.23 2.71 1.52
N ALA A 23 -0.72 3.94 1.57
CA ALA A 23 -1.40 5.07 2.19
C ALA A 23 -2.69 5.45 1.45
N PHE A 24 -2.66 5.46 0.13
CA PHE A 24 -3.83 5.81 -0.68
C PHE A 24 -5.02 4.88 -0.42
N MET A 25 -4.79 3.57 -0.36
CA MET A 25 -5.82 2.59 -0.04
C MET A 25 -6.51 2.89 1.31
N ASN A 26 -5.73 3.35 2.30
CA ASN A 26 -6.27 3.71 3.61
C ASN A 26 -7.04 5.04 3.57
N PHE A 27 -6.56 6.03 2.82
CA PHE A 27 -7.24 7.32 2.68
C PHE A 27 -8.55 7.23 1.90
N MET A 28 -8.62 6.35 0.90
CA MET A 28 -9.83 6.14 0.10
C MET A 28 -10.90 5.28 0.79
N GLN A 29 -10.52 4.53 1.82
CA GLN A 29 -11.45 3.62 2.51
C GLN A 29 -12.70 4.31 3.09
N PRO A 30 -12.61 5.44 3.83
CA PRO A 30 -13.80 6.13 4.32
C PRO A 30 -14.72 6.60 3.21
N TYR A 31 -14.15 7.02 2.08
CA TYR A 31 -14.92 7.43 0.90
C TYR A 31 -15.73 6.27 0.33
N ILE A 32 -15.13 5.11 0.12
CA ILE A 32 -15.81 3.91 -0.36
C ILE A 32 -16.90 3.47 0.63
N LEU A 33 -16.64 3.54 1.93
CA LEU A 33 -17.63 3.16 2.95
C LEU A 33 -18.86 4.10 2.94
N SER A 34 -18.67 5.40 2.74
CA SER A 34 -19.79 6.36 2.73
C SER A 34 -20.52 6.40 1.41
N GLU A 35 -19.78 6.54 0.29
CA GLU A 35 -20.37 6.88 -1.01
C GLU A 35 -20.77 5.63 -1.83
N HIS A 36 -19.99 4.53 -1.71
CA HIS A 36 -20.30 3.31 -2.44
C HIS A 36 -21.16 2.34 -1.64
N LEU A 37 -20.88 2.19 -0.33
CA LEU A 37 -21.56 1.22 0.52
C LEU A 37 -22.66 1.82 1.41
N GLY A 38 -22.79 3.15 1.45
CA GLY A 38 -23.81 3.84 2.24
C GLY A 38 -23.72 3.61 3.75
N ILE A 39 -22.54 3.25 4.28
CA ILE A 39 -22.34 2.91 5.69
C ILE A 39 -22.38 4.19 6.54
N ALA A 40 -23.27 4.20 7.55
CA ALA A 40 -23.44 5.33 8.44
C ALA A 40 -22.13 5.70 9.16
N ARG A 41 -21.82 7.00 9.23
CA ARG A 41 -20.57 7.52 9.83
C ARG A 41 -20.31 7.01 11.25
N GLY A 42 -21.35 6.76 12.04
CA GLY A 42 -21.22 6.28 13.41
C GLY A 42 -20.61 4.89 13.57
N ILE A 43 -20.69 4.03 12.56
CA ILE A 43 -20.14 2.67 12.58
C ILE A 43 -18.90 2.51 11.69
N GLN A 44 -18.57 3.51 10.87
CA GLN A 44 -17.40 3.44 9.97
C GLN A 44 -16.09 3.20 10.73
N GLY A 45 -15.92 3.82 11.91
CA GLY A 45 -14.73 3.60 12.74
C GLY A 45 -14.53 2.14 13.14
N THR A 46 -15.61 1.45 13.52
CA THR A 46 -15.57 0.01 13.86
C THR A 46 -15.24 -0.83 12.63
N VAL A 47 -15.86 -0.53 11.48
CA VAL A 47 -15.60 -1.24 10.22
C VAL A 47 -14.16 -1.03 9.76
N VAL A 48 -13.66 0.20 9.76
CA VAL A 48 -12.27 0.51 9.42
C VAL A 48 -11.31 -0.21 10.36
N GLY A 49 -11.58 -0.15 11.67
CA GLY A 49 -10.77 -0.83 12.68
C GLY A 49 -10.70 -2.33 12.48
N SER A 50 -11.84 -3.00 12.21
CA SER A 50 -11.87 -4.44 11.98
C SER A 50 -11.14 -4.85 10.69
N ILE A 51 -11.30 -4.09 9.60
CA ILE A 51 -10.58 -4.32 8.35
C ILE A 51 -9.07 -4.13 8.56
N SER A 52 -8.65 -3.07 9.26
CA SER A 52 -7.23 -2.81 9.54
C SER A 52 -6.64 -3.91 10.43
N THR A 53 -7.36 -4.36 11.45
CA THR A 53 -6.92 -5.47 12.32
C THR A 53 -6.73 -6.75 11.51
N MET A 54 -7.69 -7.12 10.66
CA MET A 54 -7.56 -8.27 9.77
C MET A 54 -6.35 -8.12 8.85
N GLN A 55 -6.16 -6.96 8.24
CA GLN A 55 -5.03 -6.68 7.35
C GLN A 55 -3.69 -6.87 8.07
N GLU A 56 -3.53 -6.29 9.26
CA GLU A 56 -2.29 -6.41 10.05
C GLU A 56 -2.02 -7.84 10.49
N LEU A 57 -3.05 -8.60 10.86
CA LEU A 57 -2.91 -10.02 11.20
C LEU A 57 -2.44 -10.85 10.00
N ILE A 58 -2.96 -10.58 8.80
CA ILE A 58 -2.51 -11.23 7.56
C ILE A 58 -1.04 -10.88 7.28
N ILE A 59 -0.68 -9.60 7.34
CA ILE A 59 0.70 -9.13 7.11
C ILE A 59 1.65 -9.81 8.10
N LEU A 60 1.33 -9.78 9.38
CA LEU A 60 2.16 -10.37 10.44
C LEU A 60 2.37 -11.87 10.23
N SER A 61 1.28 -12.60 9.92
CA SER A 61 1.31 -14.04 9.70
C SER A 61 2.14 -14.44 8.47
N LEU A 62 2.08 -13.63 7.41
CA LEU A 62 2.73 -13.95 6.13
C LEU A 62 4.15 -13.40 5.99
N THR A 63 4.56 -12.43 6.79
CA THR A 63 5.88 -11.79 6.66
C THR A 63 7.03 -12.80 6.70
N ALA A 64 7.03 -13.72 7.65
CA ALA A 64 8.07 -14.75 7.77
C ALA A 64 8.05 -15.72 6.56
N LEU A 65 6.85 -16.10 6.09
CA LEU A 65 6.67 -16.95 4.91
C LEU A 65 7.19 -16.26 3.65
N MET A 66 6.86 -14.99 3.46
CA MET A 66 7.33 -14.20 2.30
C MET A 66 8.84 -13.99 2.33
N GLY A 67 9.44 -13.84 3.52
CA GLY A 67 10.89 -13.83 3.68
C GLY A 67 11.52 -15.13 3.22
N ALA A 68 11.02 -16.26 3.70
CA ALA A 68 11.53 -17.60 3.31
C ALA A 68 11.33 -17.88 1.81
N LEU A 69 10.22 -17.42 1.23
CA LEU A 69 9.98 -17.53 -0.21
C LEU A 69 10.94 -16.63 -1.01
N ALA A 70 11.22 -15.41 -0.54
CA ALA A 70 12.17 -14.51 -1.16
C ALA A 70 13.59 -15.07 -1.17
N ASP A 71 14.00 -15.82 -0.13
CA ASP A 71 15.28 -16.48 -0.08
C ASP A 71 15.36 -17.69 -1.03
N LYS A 72 14.26 -18.43 -1.24
CA LYS A 72 14.22 -19.62 -2.11
C LYS A 72 14.01 -19.28 -3.60
N LEU A 73 13.08 -18.41 -3.88
CA LEU A 73 12.64 -18.09 -5.26
C LEU A 73 13.35 -16.85 -5.81
N GLY A 74 14.01 -16.11 -4.94
CA GLY A 74 14.61 -14.82 -5.25
C GLY A 74 13.73 -13.64 -4.83
N ARG A 75 14.37 -12.53 -4.53
CA ARG A 75 13.70 -11.33 -4.02
C ARG A 75 12.85 -10.61 -5.06
N GLN A 76 13.37 -10.54 -6.30
CA GLN A 76 12.70 -9.82 -7.38
C GLN A 76 11.34 -10.44 -7.76
N PRO A 77 11.20 -11.76 -7.95
CA PRO A 77 9.89 -12.38 -8.22
C PRO A 77 8.86 -12.15 -7.12
N ILE A 78 9.28 -12.27 -5.85
CA ILE A 78 8.38 -12.05 -4.70
C ILE A 78 7.95 -10.60 -4.60
N PHE A 79 8.85 -9.65 -4.84
CA PHE A 79 8.50 -8.23 -4.90
C PHE A 79 7.51 -7.94 -6.03
N SER A 80 7.77 -8.47 -7.23
CA SER A 80 6.89 -8.29 -8.39
C SER A 80 5.51 -8.91 -8.17
N LEU A 81 5.45 -10.09 -7.54
CA LEU A 81 4.19 -10.73 -7.15
C LEU A 81 3.43 -9.85 -6.15
N GLY A 82 4.12 -9.29 -5.17
CA GLY A 82 3.52 -8.37 -4.19
C GLY A 82 2.89 -7.17 -4.87
N LEU A 83 3.61 -6.50 -5.78
CA LEU A 83 3.09 -5.36 -6.53
C LEU A 83 1.90 -5.75 -7.42
N LEU A 84 1.94 -6.92 -8.06
CA LEU A 84 0.85 -7.41 -8.88
C LEU A 84 -0.42 -7.63 -8.04
N LEU A 85 -0.32 -8.30 -6.90
CA LEU A 85 -1.45 -8.52 -6.00
C LEU A 85 -2.02 -7.21 -5.47
N MET A 86 -1.16 -6.26 -5.09
CA MET A 86 -1.59 -4.92 -4.71
C MET A 86 -2.33 -4.22 -5.84
N SER A 87 -1.83 -4.28 -7.06
CA SER A 87 -2.45 -3.66 -8.25
C SER A 87 -3.83 -4.26 -8.55
N VAL A 88 -3.96 -5.59 -8.48
CA VAL A 88 -5.26 -6.26 -8.66
C VAL A 88 -6.25 -5.82 -7.58
N ALA A 89 -5.82 -5.78 -6.32
CA ALA A 89 -6.67 -5.32 -5.22
C ALA A 89 -7.12 -3.85 -5.42
N TYR A 90 -6.23 -2.99 -5.90
CA TYR A 90 -6.56 -1.60 -6.26
C TYR A 90 -7.61 -1.52 -7.34
N PHE A 91 -7.46 -2.30 -8.39
CA PHE A 91 -8.40 -2.31 -9.51
C PHE A 91 -9.79 -2.78 -9.07
N CYS A 92 -9.84 -3.74 -8.13
CA CYS A 92 -11.09 -4.25 -7.58
C CYS A 92 -11.71 -3.34 -6.52
N PHE A 93 -10.95 -2.42 -5.91
CA PHE A 93 -11.38 -1.65 -4.76
C PHE A 93 -12.64 -0.79 -5.02
N PRO A 94 -12.73 -0.01 -6.11
CA PRO A 94 -13.94 0.76 -6.43
C PRO A 94 -15.13 -0.10 -6.88
N LEU A 95 -14.91 -1.39 -7.20
CA LEU A 95 -15.95 -2.33 -7.62
C LEU A 95 -16.63 -3.01 -6.41
N ALA A 96 -16.22 -2.70 -5.20
CA ALA A 96 -16.84 -3.24 -3.99
C ALA A 96 -18.28 -2.71 -3.83
N THR A 97 -19.26 -3.60 -3.90
CA THR A 97 -20.70 -3.30 -3.74
C THR A 97 -21.23 -3.71 -2.37
N GLU A 98 -20.50 -4.55 -1.66
CA GLU A 98 -20.86 -5.05 -0.34
C GLU A 98 -19.66 -5.05 0.59
N LEU A 99 -19.91 -5.03 1.89
CA LEU A 99 -18.87 -4.98 2.91
C LEU A 99 -17.92 -6.19 2.84
N TYR A 100 -18.42 -7.39 2.54
CA TYR A 100 -17.56 -8.57 2.44
C TYR A 100 -16.62 -8.52 1.23
N HIS A 101 -17.01 -7.88 0.10
CA HIS A 101 -16.10 -7.63 -1.03
C HIS A 101 -14.90 -6.79 -0.57
N LEU A 102 -15.17 -5.78 0.26
CA LEU A 102 -14.12 -4.92 0.80
C LEU A 102 -13.14 -5.71 1.68
N TYR A 103 -13.63 -6.63 2.52
CA TYR A 103 -12.77 -7.51 3.32
C TYR A 103 -11.90 -8.41 2.44
N LEU A 104 -12.45 -9.02 1.39
CA LEU A 104 -11.69 -9.88 0.47
C LEU A 104 -10.62 -9.10 -0.30
N ILE A 105 -10.96 -7.93 -0.82
CA ILE A 105 -10.03 -7.06 -1.53
C ILE A 105 -8.89 -6.61 -0.61
N ARG A 106 -9.22 -6.23 0.63
CA ARG A 106 -8.23 -5.84 1.63
C ARG A 106 -7.36 -7.02 2.09
N ALA A 107 -7.90 -8.22 2.15
CA ALA A 107 -7.10 -9.42 2.42
C ALA A 107 -6.10 -9.69 1.27
N LEU A 108 -6.55 -9.61 0.02
CA LEU A 108 -5.68 -9.73 -1.15
C LEU A 108 -4.57 -8.67 -1.16
N PHE A 109 -4.95 -7.42 -0.85
CA PHE A 109 -4.00 -6.32 -0.71
C PHE A 109 -2.96 -6.58 0.39
N ALA A 110 -3.39 -7.09 1.55
CA ALA A 110 -2.51 -7.43 2.67
C ALA A 110 -1.47 -8.50 2.30
N ILE A 111 -1.84 -9.51 1.51
CA ILE A 111 -0.93 -10.52 0.98
C ILE A 111 0.13 -9.85 0.09
N GLY A 112 -0.29 -8.97 -0.82
CA GLY A 112 0.60 -8.19 -1.68
C GLY A 112 1.56 -7.29 -0.89
N VAL A 113 1.04 -6.56 0.09
CA VAL A 113 1.83 -5.71 0.99
C VAL A 113 2.86 -6.53 1.76
N SER A 114 2.47 -7.68 2.32
CA SER A 114 3.38 -8.58 3.03
C SER A 114 4.57 -8.98 2.14
N ALA A 115 4.33 -9.38 0.90
CA ALA A 115 5.38 -9.77 -0.04
C ALA A 115 6.29 -8.59 -0.41
N ALA A 116 5.72 -7.46 -0.82
CA ALA A 116 6.50 -6.29 -1.27
C ALA A 116 7.29 -5.66 -0.12
N SER A 117 6.65 -5.43 1.03
CA SER A 117 7.30 -4.78 2.18
C SER A 117 8.39 -5.64 2.79
N THR A 118 8.22 -6.96 2.86
CA THR A 118 9.25 -7.88 3.35
C THR A 118 10.51 -7.76 2.51
N VAL A 119 10.39 -7.76 1.18
CA VAL A 119 11.55 -7.63 0.29
C VAL A 119 12.22 -6.25 0.43
N LEU A 120 11.45 -5.17 0.58
CA LEU A 120 12.02 -3.84 0.83
C LEU A 120 12.79 -3.80 2.15
N ILE A 121 12.29 -4.42 3.21
CA ILE A 121 12.98 -4.53 4.51
C ILE A 121 14.29 -5.30 4.36
N ILE A 122 14.29 -6.42 3.62
CA ILE A 122 15.52 -7.20 3.36
C ILE A 122 16.55 -6.33 2.64
N TYR A 123 16.16 -5.60 1.58
CA TYR A 123 17.08 -4.69 0.90
C TYR A 123 17.60 -3.56 1.80
N THR A 124 16.79 -3.08 2.73
CA THR A 124 17.21 -2.07 3.71
C THR A 124 18.31 -2.61 4.65
N GLY A 125 18.31 -3.91 4.94
CA GLY A 125 19.36 -4.57 5.70
C GLY A 125 20.64 -4.82 4.89
N ASP A 126 20.51 -5.20 3.62
CA ASP A 126 21.62 -5.72 2.81
C ASP A 126 22.36 -4.65 2.00
N TYR A 127 21.69 -3.57 1.59
CA TYR A 127 22.30 -2.56 0.72
C TYR A 127 23.30 -1.65 1.44
N PRO A 128 22.99 -1.08 2.63
CA PRO A 128 23.92 -0.18 3.28
C PRO A 128 25.02 -0.92 4.01
N GLN A 129 26.24 -0.35 3.97
CA GLN A 129 27.30 -0.74 4.88
C GLN A 129 26.89 -0.39 6.32
N GLU A 130 27.34 -1.15 7.32
CA GLU A 130 26.98 -0.94 8.74
C GLU A 130 27.13 0.52 9.18
N ARG A 131 28.23 1.17 8.77
CA ARG A 131 28.54 2.57 9.11
C ARG A 131 27.54 3.58 8.53
N SER A 132 26.83 3.24 7.44
CA SER A 132 25.89 4.14 6.74
C SER A 132 24.43 3.75 6.92
N ARG A 133 24.15 2.65 7.64
CA ARG A 133 22.78 2.10 7.80
C ARG A 133 21.81 3.11 8.40
N ALA A 134 22.22 3.88 9.40
CA ALA A 134 21.38 4.90 10.01
C ALA A 134 21.00 6.01 9.00
N LYS A 135 21.95 6.47 8.19
CA LYS A 135 21.69 7.47 7.14
C LYS A 135 20.74 6.91 6.08
N TRP A 136 20.94 5.67 5.66
CA TRP A 136 20.07 4.98 4.69
C TRP A 136 18.63 4.91 5.18
N ASN A 137 18.43 4.47 6.41
CA ASN A 137 17.11 4.39 7.02
C ASN A 137 16.45 5.76 7.18
N GLY A 138 17.23 6.79 7.50
CA GLY A 138 16.76 8.17 7.55
C GLY A 138 16.26 8.68 6.20
N PHE A 139 17.02 8.45 5.12
CA PHE A 139 16.58 8.78 3.76
C PHE A 139 15.36 7.98 3.34
N MET A 140 15.32 6.68 3.64
CA MET A 140 14.15 5.85 3.36
C MET A 140 12.89 6.40 4.03
N GLY A 141 12.96 6.69 5.34
CA GLY A 141 11.84 7.29 6.08
C GLY A 141 11.41 8.64 5.52
N LEU A 142 12.35 9.47 5.08
CA LEU A 142 12.05 10.76 4.46
C LEU A 142 11.30 10.58 3.14
N PHE A 143 11.75 9.69 2.25
CA PHE A 143 11.07 9.40 0.99
C PHE A 143 9.68 8.78 1.20
N GLN A 144 9.55 7.87 2.15
CA GLN A 144 8.24 7.29 2.53
C GLN A 144 7.29 8.37 3.07
N GLY A 145 7.77 9.25 3.95
CA GLY A 145 7.00 10.38 4.47
C GLY A 145 6.55 11.35 3.37
N LEU A 146 7.44 11.68 2.42
CA LEU A 146 7.08 12.46 1.24
C LEU A 146 5.99 11.77 0.41
N GLY A 147 6.10 10.45 0.20
CA GLY A 147 5.08 9.67 -0.50
C GLY A 147 3.70 9.76 0.15
N ILE A 148 3.62 9.56 1.47
CA ILE A 148 2.38 9.70 2.24
C ILE A 148 1.82 11.13 2.12
N THR A 149 2.68 12.14 2.26
CA THR A 149 2.27 13.56 2.19
C THR A 149 1.70 13.90 0.82
N ILE A 150 2.38 13.51 -0.26
CA ILE A 150 1.90 13.73 -1.63
C ILE A 150 0.56 13.02 -1.84
N THR A 151 0.45 11.76 -1.42
CA THR A 151 -0.79 10.98 -1.53
C THR A 151 -1.93 11.66 -0.76
N SER A 152 -1.70 12.11 0.46
CA SER A 152 -2.71 12.77 1.28
C SER A 152 -3.17 14.12 0.71
N LEU A 153 -2.24 14.94 0.21
CA LEU A 153 -2.53 16.29 -0.26
C LEU A 153 -3.19 16.32 -1.66
N PHE A 154 -2.81 15.40 -2.52
CA PHE A 154 -3.24 15.41 -3.93
C PHE A 154 -4.22 14.28 -4.24
N LEU A 155 -3.81 13.02 -4.08
CA LEU A 155 -4.61 11.88 -4.50
C LEU A 155 -5.87 11.69 -3.62
N ALA A 156 -5.79 11.86 -2.31
CA ALA A 156 -6.95 11.72 -1.43
C ALA A 156 -8.04 12.77 -1.67
N LYS A 157 -7.73 13.88 -2.35
CA LYS A 157 -8.69 14.92 -2.72
C LYS A 157 -9.28 14.74 -4.13
N MET A 158 -8.74 13.84 -4.93
CA MET A 158 -9.19 13.62 -6.30
C MET A 158 -10.69 13.33 -6.44
N PRO A 159 -11.34 12.51 -5.59
CA PRO A 159 -12.78 12.30 -5.69
C PRO A 159 -13.58 13.60 -5.58
N ALA A 160 -13.21 14.49 -4.66
CA ALA A 160 -13.87 15.78 -4.52
C ALA A 160 -13.72 16.66 -5.76
N VAL A 161 -12.52 16.68 -6.36
CA VAL A 161 -12.26 17.42 -7.61
C VAL A 161 -13.07 16.88 -8.78
N PHE A 162 -13.26 15.55 -8.86
CA PHE A 162 -14.09 14.95 -9.92
C PHE A 162 -15.58 15.24 -9.69
N GLN A 163 -16.06 15.25 -8.44
CA GLN A 163 -17.44 15.65 -8.12
C GLN A 163 -17.71 17.11 -8.50
N GLU A 164 -16.78 18.03 -8.23
CA GLU A 164 -16.90 19.44 -8.66
C GLU A 164 -16.98 19.59 -10.18
N LYS A 165 -16.42 18.65 -10.95
CA LYS A 165 -16.53 18.59 -12.41
C LYS A 165 -17.80 17.93 -12.91
N GLY A 166 -18.72 17.53 -12.03
CA GLY A 166 -20.03 16.97 -12.38
C GLY A 166 -20.07 15.45 -12.51
N PHE A 167 -19.03 14.73 -12.07
CA PHE A 167 -19.07 13.28 -11.99
C PHE A 167 -19.85 12.82 -10.76
N ASP A 168 -20.59 11.72 -10.89
CA ASP A 168 -21.28 11.10 -9.77
C ASP A 168 -20.27 10.57 -8.72
N ALA A 169 -20.71 10.42 -7.45
CA ALA A 169 -19.86 10.01 -6.35
C ALA A 169 -19.16 8.66 -6.62
N ILE A 170 -19.90 7.68 -7.15
CA ILE A 170 -19.36 6.37 -7.52
C ILE A 170 -18.32 6.47 -8.63
N GLN A 171 -18.62 7.24 -9.68
CA GLN A 171 -17.70 7.50 -10.80
C GLN A 171 -16.45 8.22 -10.32
N SER A 172 -16.58 9.21 -9.45
CA SER A 172 -15.44 9.94 -8.88
C SER A 172 -14.50 9.04 -8.10
N GLY A 173 -15.03 8.07 -7.35
CA GLY A 173 -14.21 7.07 -6.66
C GLY A 173 -13.53 6.06 -7.60
N THR A 174 -14.17 5.75 -8.73
CA THR A 174 -13.63 4.80 -9.73
C THR A 174 -12.51 5.42 -10.57
N TYR A 175 -12.58 6.72 -10.87
CA TYR A 175 -11.59 7.43 -11.68
C TYR A 175 -10.40 7.98 -10.87
N THR A 176 -10.40 7.85 -9.55
CA THR A 176 -9.31 8.26 -8.66
C THR A 176 -8.30 7.16 -8.41
#